data_ee5017f565c5baefaec5d49e0740faed
#
_entry.id   ee5017f565c5baefaec5d49e0740faed
#
_cell.length_a   1.000
_cell.length_b   1.000
_cell.length_c   1.000
_cell.angle_alpha   90.00
_cell.angle_beta   90.00
_cell.angle_gamma   90.00
#
_symmetry.space_group_name_H-M   'P 1'
#
loop_
_entity.id
_entity.type
_entity.pdbx_description
1 polymer ?
#
loop_
_entity_poly.entity_id
_entity_poly.type
_entity_poly.pdbx_seq_one_letter_code
_entity_poly.pdbx_strand_id
1 'polypeptide(L)'
;MNYFDTSPAYCQGKSEQATGIALSRYPRDKYFIATKLSNFSPATWSREASLAMYHNSFKELKVDYIDYMLLHAIGMGNGMEEFESRYVKNGVLDFLLEERKAGRIRNLGFSYHGDIRVFDYLLSRHDEYKWDFVQIQLNYLDWKYAKQINPTNTDAEYLYAELAKRNIPAIIMEPLLGGRLSNVPDNIMARLKEREPERSVASWAFRYAGTYPDV
;
A
#
# COMPACT_ATOMS: atom_id res chain seq x y z
N MET A 1 -11.02 -11.20 -10.35
CA MET A 1 -10.39 -10.28 -9.39
C MET A 1 -11.05 -10.50 -8.03
N ASN A 2 -10.27 -10.66 -6.98
CA ASN A 2 -10.79 -10.94 -5.64
C ASN A 2 -10.06 -10.19 -4.51
N TYR A 3 -9.13 -9.29 -4.84
CA TYR A 3 -8.45 -8.38 -3.91
C TYR A 3 -8.90 -6.95 -4.18
N PHE A 4 -9.38 -6.25 -3.15
CA PHE A 4 -9.92 -4.89 -3.22
C PHE A 4 -9.21 -4.01 -2.22
N ASP A 5 -8.50 -3.02 -2.75
CA ASP A 5 -7.76 -2.02 -1.96
C ASP A 5 -8.60 -0.75 -1.81
N THR A 6 -8.72 -0.26 -0.59
CA THR A 6 -9.42 0.97 -0.24
C THR A 6 -8.73 1.72 0.88
N SER A 7 -9.33 2.79 1.37
CA SER A 7 -8.86 3.58 2.50
C SER A 7 -9.94 4.56 2.94
N PRO A 8 -10.03 4.92 4.22
CA PRO A 8 -10.91 5.98 4.70
C PRO A 8 -10.60 7.36 4.09
N ALA A 9 -9.39 7.57 3.55
CA ALA A 9 -9.02 8.82 2.87
C ALA A 9 -9.41 8.88 1.38
N TYR A 10 -9.77 7.75 0.76
CA TYR A 10 -10.03 7.72 -0.68
C TYR A 10 -11.42 8.23 -1.03
N CYS A 11 -11.54 8.84 -2.22
CA CYS A 11 -12.81 9.36 -2.74
C CYS A 11 -13.55 10.27 -1.74
N GLN A 12 -12.82 11.17 -1.11
CA GLN A 12 -13.38 12.11 -0.10
C GLN A 12 -14.09 11.38 1.06
N GLY A 13 -13.51 10.25 1.50
CA GLY A 13 -14.02 9.45 2.61
C GLY A 13 -15.14 8.47 2.26
N LYS A 14 -15.47 8.31 0.97
CA LYS A 14 -16.60 7.46 0.53
C LYS A 14 -16.18 6.07 0.02
N SER A 15 -14.88 5.82 -0.13
CA SER A 15 -14.39 4.60 -0.78
C SER A 15 -14.71 3.34 0.02
N GLU A 16 -14.50 3.34 1.34
CA GLU A 16 -14.81 2.18 2.18
C GLU A 16 -16.30 1.85 2.16
N GLN A 17 -17.17 2.86 2.30
CA GLN A 17 -18.61 2.68 2.24
C GLN A 17 -19.06 2.07 0.92
N ALA A 18 -18.58 2.62 -0.20
CA ALA A 18 -18.90 2.11 -1.53
C ALA A 18 -18.42 0.66 -1.71
N THR A 19 -17.19 0.36 -1.25
CA THR A 19 -16.62 -1.00 -1.27
C THR A 19 -17.46 -1.96 -0.42
N GLY A 20 -17.84 -1.57 0.80
CA GLY A 20 -18.66 -2.37 1.69
C GLY A 20 -20.04 -2.67 1.10
N ILE A 21 -20.69 -1.69 0.47
CA ILE A 21 -21.99 -1.89 -0.22
C ILE A 21 -21.83 -2.86 -1.40
N ALA A 22 -20.78 -2.70 -2.20
CA ALA A 22 -20.57 -3.53 -3.38
C ALA A 22 -20.27 -5.00 -2.98
N LEU A 23 -19.36 -5.20 -2.02
CA LEU A 23 -18.87 -6.52 -1.65
C LEU A 23 -19.81 -7.29 -0.71
N SER A 24 -20.67 -6.61 0.05
CA SER A 24 -21.68 -7.27 0.91
C SER A 24 -22.68 -8.15 0.13
N ARG A 25 -22.66 -8.08 -1.20
CA ARG A 25 -23.48 -8.93 -2.09
C ARG A 25 -22.87 -10.32 -2.33
N TYR A 26 -21.63 -10.53 -1.91
CA TYR A 26 -20.87 -11.76 -2.14
C TYR A 26 -20.49 -12.42 -0.81
N PRO A 27 -20.33 -13.76 -0.77
CA PRO A 27 -19.81 -14.43 0.41
C PRO A 27 -18.43 -13.87 0.81
N ARG A 28 -18.23 -13.63 2.10
CA ARG A 28 -17.03 -12.96 2.63
C ARG A 28 -15.72 -13.70 2.32
N ASP A 29 -15.77 -15.01 2.17
CA ASP A 29 -14.64 -15.90 1.86
C ASP A 29 -14.21 -15.85 0.39
N LYS A 30 -14.91 -15.11 -0.48
CA LYS A 30 -14.61 -15.02 -1.92
C LYS A 30 -13.75 -13.81 -2.30
N TYR A 31 -13.45 -12.94 -1.35
CA TYR A 31 -12.66 -11.74 -1.62
C TYR A 31 -11.80 -11.35 -0.42
N PHE A 32 -10.75 -10.61 -0.73
CA PHE A 32 -9.84 -9.99 0.23
C PHE A 32 -10.06 -8.48 0.23
N ILE A 33 -10.07 -7.88 1.42
CA ILE A 33 -10.13 -6.43 1.61
C ILE A 33 -8.82 -5.95 2.20
N ALA A 34 -8.23 -4.94 1.54
CA ALA A 34 -7.17 -4.13 2.09
C ALA A 34 -7.70 -2.74 2.42
N THR A 35 -7.46 -2.26 3.64
CA THR A 35 -7.68 -0.87 4.02
C THR A 35 -6.54 -0.35 4.88
N LYS A 36 -6.57 0.94 5.20
CA LYS A 36 -5.42 1.64 5.73
C LYS A 36 -5.80 2.55 6.89
N LEU A 37 -4.95 2.68 7.88
CA LEU A 37 -5.12 3.70 8.91
C LEU A 37 -4.57 5.05 8.41
N SER A 38 -5.46 5.92 7.96
CA SER A 38 -5.16 7.18 7.25
C SER A 38 -5.18 8.41 8.15
N ASN A 39 -4.57 8.31 9.32
CA ASN A 39 -4.49 9.38 10.32
C ASN A 39 -3.46 10.46 9.93
N PHE A 40 -3.69 11.18 8.82
CA PHE A 40 -2.73 12.11 8.21
C PHE A 40 -2.59 13.46 8.90
N SER A 41 -3.57 13.90 9.65
CA SER A 41 -3.51 15.21 10.29
C SER A 41 -3.27 15.10 11.81
N PRO A 42 -2.62 16.10 12.45
CA PRO A 42 -2.41 16.11 13.88
C PRO A 42 -3.70 15.91 14.71
N ALA A 43 -4.85 16.35 14.19
CA ALA A 43 -6.15 16.14 14.82
C ALA A 43 -6.56 14.65 14.91
N THR A 44 -5.96 13.78 14.08
CA THR A 44 -6.23 12.34 14.05
C THR A 44 -5.13 11.50 14.70
N TRP A 45 -4.07 12.12 15.26
CA TRP A 45 -2.93 11.40 15.83
C TRP A 45 -3.17 10.91 17.26
N SER A 46 -4.19 11.42 17.96
CA SER A 46 -4.51 10.83 19.27
C SER A 46 -4.88 9.35 19.12
N ARG A 47 -4.61 8.58 20.18
CA ARG A 47 -5.01 7.17 20.22
C ARG A 47 -6.51 7.02 19.98
N GLU A 48 -7.31 7.82 20.65
CA GLU A 48 -8.78 7.80 20.54
C GLU A 48 -9.24 8.02 19.10
N ALA A 49 -8.75 9.07 18.42
CA ALA A 49 -9.11 9.39 17.05
C ALA A 49 -8.66 8.31 16.05
N SER A 50 -7.46 7.78 16.23
CA SER A 50 -6.94 6.69 15.38
C SER A 50 -7.75 5.41 15.56
N LEU A 51 -8.11 5.04 16.79
CA LEU A 51 -8.94 3.87 17.07
C LEU A 51 -10.37 4.05 16.54
N ALA A 52 -10.93 5.25 16.67
CA ALA A 52 -12.24 5.56 16.09
C ALA A 52 -12.24 5.37 14.56
N MET A 53 -11.19 5.82 13.87
CA MET A 53 -11.01 5.59 12.42
C MET A 53 -10.91 4.09 12.11
N TYR A 54 -10.10 3.35 12.85
CA TYR A 54 -9.96 1.91 12.71
C TYR A 54 -11.31 1.19 12.83
N HIS A 55 -12.07 1.44 13.90
CA HIS A 55 -13.37 0.80 14.09
C HIS A 55 -14.41 1.24 13.07
N ASN A 56 -14.34 2.49 12.59
CA ASN A 56 -15.23 2.96 11.54
C ASN A 56 -15.00 2.22 10.22
N SER A 57 -13.75 1.83 9.89
CA SER A 57 -13.46 1.03 8.69
C SER A 57 -14.22 -0.28 8.68
N PHE A 58 -14.31 -1.01 9.79
CA PHE A 58 -15.11 -2.24 9.89
C PHE A 58 -16.59 -2.00 9.61
N LYS A 59 -17.13 -0.91 10.17
CA LYS A 59 -18.52 -0.52 9.98
C LYS A 59 -18.83 -0.16 8.53
N GLU A 60 -18.00 0.68 7.90
CA GLU A 60 -18.20 1.11 6.52
C GLU A 60 -18.02 -0.05 5.53
N LEU A 61 -17.02 -0.90 5.77
CA LEU A 61 -16.75 -2.10 4.95
C LEU A 61 -17.73 -3.24 5.23
N LYS A 62 -18.49 -3.20 6.33
CA LYS A 62 -19.46 -4.23 6.76
C LYS A 62 -18.81 -5.61 6.95
N VAL A 63 -17.69 -5.66 7.66
CA VAL A 63 -16.90 -6.88 7.87
C VAL A 63 -16.51 -7.05 9.34
N ASP A 64 -16.28 -8.31 9.75
CA ASP A 64 -15.83 -8.65 11.10
C ASP A 64 -14.29 -8.78 11.18
N TYR A 65 -13.61 -8.90 10.04
CA TYR A 65 -12.17 -8.94 9.93
C TYR A 65 -11.69 -8.27 8.65
N ILE A 66 -10.47 -7.75 8.69
CA ILE A 66 -9.76 -7.15 7.55
C ILE A 66 -8.64 -8.08 7.13
N ASP A 67 -8.55 -8.40 5.82
CA ASP A 67 -7.50 -9.30 5.33
C ASP A 67 -6.14 -8.63 5.31
N TYR A 68 -6.06 -7.35 4.93
CA TYR A 68 -4.83 -6.58 4.84
C TYR A 68 -5.02 -5.18 5.43
N MET A 69 -4.41 -4.93 6.57
CA MET A 69 -4.40 -3.60 7.21
C MET A 69 -3.03 -2.95 6.99
N LEU A 70 -3.04 -1.69 6.57
CA LEU A 70 -1.82 -0.94 6.32
C LEU A 70 -1.70 0.30 7.22
N LEU A 71 -0.49 0.54 7.73
CA LEU A 71 -0.10 1.88 8.14
C LEU A 71 0.02 2.72 6.85
N HIS A 72 -0.77 3.79 6.73
CA HIS A 72 -0.93 4.50 5.46
C HIS A 72 0.17 5.53 5.23
N ALA A 73 0.82 5.43 4.06
CA ALA A 73 1.77 6.41 3.54
C ALA A 73 2.93 6.73 4.51
N ILE A 74 3.63 5.69 4.93
CA ILE A 74 4.80 5.80 5.81
C ILE A 74 5.92 6.54 5.08
N GLY A 75 6.59 7.46 5.78
CA GLY A 75 7.67 8.28 5.24
C GLY A 75 7.22 9.64 4.68
N MET A 76 5.92 9.91 4.58
CA MET A 76 5.41 11.24 4.23
C MET A 76 5.62 12.28 5.34
N GLY A 77 5.41 13.54 5.01
CA GLY A 77 5.47 14.66 5.95
C GLY A 77 6.86 14.80 6.58
N ASN A 78 6.94 14.86 7.89
CA ASN A 78 8.19 14.99 8.65
C ASN A 78 8.93 13.65 8.89
N GLY A 79 8.64 12.63 8.08
CA GLY A 79 9.35 11.35 8.15
C GLY A 79 9.21 10.65 9.49
N MET A 80 10.33 10.42 10.19
CA MET A 80 10.34 9.69 11.48
C MET A 80 9.49 10.35 12.57
N GLU A 81 9.54 11.66 12.71
CA GLU A 81 8.78 12.39 13.74
C GLU A 81 7.27 12.19 13.55
N GLU A 82 6.82 12.26 12.31
CA GLU A 82 5.41 12.04 11.98
C GLU A 82 5.02 10.58 12.20
N PHE A 83 5.84 9.63 11.75
CA PHE A 83 5.61 8.21 12.02
C PHE A 83 5.48 7.91 13.51
N GLU A 84 6.41 8.42 14.33
CA GLU A 84 6.35 8.23 15.78
C GLU A 84 5.06 8.82 16.39
N SER A 85 4.66 10.00 15.93
CA SER A 85 3.47 10.67 16.44
C SER A 85 2.18 9.95 16.05
N ARG A 86 2.14 9.41 14.82
CA ARG A 86 0.97 8.72 14.28
C ARG A 86 0.77 7.31 14.86
N TYR A 87 1.86 6.62 15.23
CA TYR A 87 1.77 5.18 15.48
C TYR A 87 2.46 4.71 16.76
N VAL A 88 3.57 5.34 17.18
CA VAL A 88 4.38 4.84 18.30
C VAL A 88 3.98 5.51 19.61
N LYS A 89 4.11 6.85 19.70
CA LYS A 89 3.88 7.62 20.95
C LYS A 89 2.47 7.48 21.50
N ASN A 90 1.50 7.23 20.63
CA ASN A 90 0.11 7.02 20.98
C ASN A 90 -0.27 5.54 21.20
N GLY A 91 0.67 4.60 21.03
CA GLY A 91 0.47 3.16 21.20
C GLY A 91 -0.48 2.54 20.16
N VAL A 92 -0.67 3.19 19.01
CA VAL A 92 -1.53 2.67 17.93
C VAL A 92 -0.91 1.48 17.24
N LEU A 93 0.41 1.47 17.05
CA LEU A 93 1.10 0.31 16.45
C LEU A 93 0.93 -0.93 17.33
N ASP A 94 1.13 -0.82 18.64
CA ASP A 94 0.92 -1.94 19.57
C ASP A 94 -0.51 -2.46 19.51
N PHE A 95 -1.49 -1.55 19.45
CA PHE A 95 -2.89 -1.92 19.27
C PHE A 95 -3.12 -2.72 17.98
N LEU A 96 -2.58 -2.30 16.85
CA LEU A 96 -2.73 -3.02 15.58
C LEU A 96 -2.05 -4.40 15.61
N LEU A 97 -0.92 -4.53 16.29
CA LEU A 97 -0.26 -5.82 16.51
C LEU A 97 -1.13 -6.76 17.35
N GLU A 98 -1.79 -6.26 18.39
CA GLU A 98 -2.75 -7.05 19.18
C GLU A 98 -4.01 -7.42 18.38
N GLU A 99 -4.53 -6.52 17.54
CA GLU A 99 -5.65 -6.81 16.64
C GLU A 99 -5.31 -7.91 15.63
N ARG A 100 -4.05 -7.96 15.15
CA ARG A 100 -3.57 -9.08 14.32
C ARG A 100 -3.52 -10.39 15.11
N LYS A 101 -2.99 -10.39 16.31
CA LYS A 101 -2.98 -11.59 17.19
C LYS A 101 -4.40 -12.09 17.49
N ALA A 102 -5.34 -11.17 17.64
CA ALA A 102 -6.75 -11.48 17.87
C ALA A 102 -7.51 -11.96 16.60
N GLY A 103 -6.87 -11.90 15.42
CA GLY A 103 -7.44 -12.33 14.14
C GLY A 103 -8.41 -11.34 13.49
N ARG A 104 -8.58 -10.14 14.05
CA ARG A 104 -9.37 -9.06 13.41
C ARG A 104 -8.63 -8.42 12.24
N ILE A 105 -7.31 -8.43 12.29
CA ILE A 105 -6.42 -8.17 11.16
C ILE A 105 -5.74 -9.48 10.80
N ARG A 106 -5.83 -9.94 9.55
CA ARG A 106 -5.15 -11.16 9.12
C ARG A 106 -3.70 -10.92 8.73
N ASN A 107 -3.44 -9.83 8.02
CA ASN A 107 -2.11 -9.42 7.60
C ASN A 107 -1.92 -7.93 7.92
N LEU A 108 -0.83 -7.59 8.59
CA LEU A 108 -0.47 -6.21 8.93
C LEU A 108 0.78 -5.80 8.16
N GLY A 109 0.69 -4.67 7.46
CA GLY A 109 1.79 -4.12 6.70
C GLY A 109 1.74 -2.59 6.67
N PHE A 110 2.45 -2.00 5.73
CA PHE A 110 2.42 -0.56 5.52
C PHE A 110 2.56 -0.21 4.04
N SER A 111 2.04 0.95 3.62
CA SER A 111 2.35 1.56 2.34
C SER A 111 3.44 2.62 2.52
N TYR A 112 4.46 2.56 1.67
CA TYR A 112 5.60 3.46 1.77
C TYR A 112 5.56 4.58 0.74
N HIS A 113 5.83 5.81 1.22
CA HIS A 113 6.02 7.00 0.40
C HIS A 113 6.98 7.98 1.11
N GLY A 114 8.07 8.39 0.46
CA GLY A 114 8.88 9.52 0.92
C GLY A 114 10.17 9.14 1.67
N ASP A 115 10.28 9.48 2.95
CA ASP A 115 11.55 9.34 3.70
C ASP A 115 11.99 7.90 3.87
N ILE A 116 13.08 7.53 3.19
CA ILE A 116 13.65 6.19 3.21
C ILE A 116 14.09 5.74 4.60
N ARG A 117 14.47 6.66 5.49
CA ARG A 117 14.89 6.32 6.85
C ARG A 117 13.78 5.66 7.64
N VAL A 118 12.52 6.01 7.38
CA VAL A 118 11.36 5.38 8.03
C VAL A 118 11.16 3.96 7.51
N PHE A 119 11.30 3.76 6.21
CA PHE A 119 11.24 2.43 5.60
C PHE A 119 12.31 1.51 6.18
N ASP A 120 13.58 1.96 6.18
CA ASP A 120 14.70 1.18 6.70
C ASP A 120 14.54 0.88 8.19
N TYR A 121 14.05 1.85 8.97
CA TYR A 121 13.73 1.65 10.38
C TYR A 121 12.71 0.54 10.57
N LEU A 122 11.58 0.59 9.85
CA LEU A 122 10.53 -0.43 9.96
C LEU A 122 11.02 -1.83 9.56
N LEU A 123 11.86 -1.91 8.54
CA LEU A 123 12.47 -3.18 8.12
C LEU A 123 13.50 -3.68 9.15
N SER A 124 14.26 -2.79 9.79
CA SER A 124 15.19 -3.18 10.87
C SER A 124 14.47 -3.76 12.10
N ARG A 125 13.18 -3.41 12.27
CA ARG A 125 12.32 -3.92 13.35
C ARG A 125 11.43 -5.09 12.91
N HIS A 126 11.70 -5.69 11.74
CA HIS A 126 10.86 -6.77 11.22
C HIS A 126 10.78 -7.97 12.19
N ASP A 127 11.85 -8.30 12.90
CA ASP A 127 11.83 -9.38 13.88
C ASP A 127 10.86 -9.15 15.04
N GLU A 128 10.57 -7.89 15.35
CA GLU A 128 9.61 -7.49 16.36
C GLU A 128 8.20 -7.35 15.78
N TYR A 129 8.06 -6.58 14.72
CA TYR A 129 6.74 -6.25 14.15
C TYR A 129 6.18 -7.35 13.25
N LYS A 130 7.03 -8.21 12.64
CA LYS A 130 6.64 -9.31 11.76
C LYS A 130 5.71 -8.82 10.66
N TRP A 131 6.19 -7.87 9.84
CA TRP A 131 5.42 -7.38 8.71
C TRP A 131 5.04 -8.51 7.77
N ASP A 132 3.76 -8.67 7.50
CA ASP A 132 3.24 -9.72 6.61
C ASP A 132 3.41 -9.34 5.13
N PHE A 133 3.49 -8.04 4.83
CA PHE A 133 3.70 -7.48 3.50
C PHE A 133 4.05 -6.00 3.57
N VAL A 134 4.55 -5.44 2.46
CA VAL A 134 4.72 -3.99 2.30
C VAL A 134 4.23 -3.56 0.92
N GLN A 135 3.48 -2.45 0.86
CA GLN A 135 3.02 -1.88 -0.39
C GLN A 135 4.00 -0.81 -0.88
N ILE A 136 4.56 -1.02 -2.07
CA ILE A 136 5.54 -0.12 -2.69
C ILE A 136 5.12 0.30 -4.08
N GLN A 137 5.51 1.49 -4.48
CA GLN A 137 5.37 1.97 -5.85
C GLN A 137 6.41 1.27 -6.74
N LEU A 138 5.95 0.52 -7.76
CA LEU A 138 6.84 -0.21 -8.66
C LEU A 138 6.27 -0.25 -10.07
N ASN A 139 7.05 0.27 -11.00
CA ASN A 139 6.88 0.16 -12.44
C ASN A 139 8.25 0.35 -13.12
N TYR A 140 8.34 0.23 -14.44
CA TYR A 140 9.63 0.28 -15.13
C TYR A 140 10.32 1.66 -15.12
N LEU A 141 9.62 2.75 -14.79
CA LEU A 141 10.25 4.07 -14.57
C LEU A 141 10.72 4.21 -13.12
N ASP A 142 9.85 3.94 -12.16
CA ASP A 142 10.18 4.05 -10.74
C ASP A 142 11.27 3.04 -10.31
N TRP A 143 11.54 2.03 -11.13
CA TRP A 143 12.58 1.05 -10.86
C TRP A 143 13.95 1.70 -10.58
N LYS A 144 14.37 2.65 -11.42
CA LYS A 144 15.67 3.37 -11.30
C LYS A 144 15.57 4.89 -11.43
N TYR A 145 14.39 5.41 -11.67
CA TYR A 145 14.19 6.82 -11.96
C TYR A 145 13.08 7.45 -11.12
N ALA A 146 12.78 6.87 -9.96
CA ALA A 146 11.69 7.33 -9.10
C ALA A 146 11.82 8.81 -8.73
N LYS A 147 13.02 9.28 -8.42
CA LYS A 147 13.29 10.69 -8.09
C LYS A 147 13.08 11.67 -9.25
N GLN A 148 13.17 11.21 -10.49
CA GLN A 148 12.86 12.03 -11.66
C GLN A 148 11.35 12.22 -11.83
N ILE A 149 10.56 11.27 -11.32
CA ILE A 149 9.10 11.31 -11.34
C ILE A 149 8.58 12.13 -10.15
N ASN A 150 9.11 11.85 -8.97
CA ASN A 150 8.82 12.59 -7.74
C ASN A 150 10.10 12.63 -6.87
N PRO A 151 10.63 13.82 -6.55
CA PRO A 151 11.88 13.96 -5.79
C PRO A 151 11.90 13.29 -4.43
N THR A 152 10.73 13.03 -3.83
CA THR A 152 10.62 12.35 -2.54
C THR A 152 10.57 10.83 -2.64
N ASN A 153 10.42 10.28 -3.85
CA ASN A 153 10.36 8.84 -4.05
C ASN A 153 11.75 8.20 -3.97
N THR A 154 11.77 6.92 -3.61
CA THR A 154 12.95 6.06 -3.65
C THR A 154 12.79 5.05 -4.78
N ASP A 155 13.90 4.71 -5.45
CA ASP A 155 13.91 3.74 -6.54
C ASP A 155 13.36 2.38 -6.06
N ALA A 156 12.45 1.80 -6.85
CA ALA A 156 11.80 0.56 -6.52
C ALA A 156 12.76 -0.64 -6.46
N GLU A 157 13.89 -0.57 -7.18
CA GLU A 157 14.96 -1.57 -7.11
C GLU A 157 15.49 -1.72 -5.68
N TYR A 158 15.73 -0.61 -5.00
CA TYR A 158 16.16 -0.64 -3.59
C TYR A 158 15.08 -1.19 -2.67
N LEU A 159 13.86 -0.66 -2.78
CA LEU A 159 12.74 -1.06 -1.93
C LEU A 159 12.45 -2.56 -2.04
N TYR A 160 12.35 -3.05 -3.27
CA TYR A 160 12.13 -4.47 -3.54
C TYR A 160 13.27 -5.35 -3.03
N ALA A 161 14.53 -4.96 -3.26
CA ALA A 161 15.68 -5.71 -2.78
C ALA A 161 15.73 -5.84 -1.26
N GLU A 162 15.38 -4.77 -0.52
CA GLU A 162 15.35 -4.80 0.94
C GLU A 162 14.20 -5.66 1.50
N LEU A 163 13.06 -5.70 0.80
CA LEU A 163 11.96 -6.61 1.14
C LEU A 163 12.33 -8.07 0.86
N ALA A 164 12.89 -8.36 -0.32
CA ALA A 164 13.30 -9.71 -0.73
C ALA A 164 14.34 -10.32 0.23
N LYS A 165 15.31 -9.53 0.70
CA LYS A 165 16.30 -9.99 1.71
C LYS A 165 15.66 -10.49 3.00
N ARG A 166 14.46 -10.07 3.31
CA ARG A 166 13.73 -10.40 4.55
C ARG A 166 12.55 -11.33 4.31
N ASN A 167 12.37 -11.79 3.07
CA ASN A 167 11.22 -12.60 2.66
C ASN A 167 9.87 -11.91 2.95
N ILE A 168 9.80 -10.58 2.80
CA ILE A 168 8.58 -9.81 2.97
C ILE A 168 7.95 -9.61 1.60
N PRO A 169 6.73 -10.13 1.34
CA PRO A 169 6.04 -9.92 0.07
C PRO A 169 5.78 -8.44 -0.22
N ALA A 170 5.92 -8.06 -1.50
CA ALA A 170 5.58 -6.72 -1.97
C ALA A 170 4.20 -6.70 -2.62
N ILE A 171 3.33 -5.79 -2.20
CA ILE A 171 2.13 -5.43 -2.96
C ILE A 171 2.45 -4.19 -3.79
N ILE A 172 2.22 -4.26 -5.09
CA ILE A 172 2.56 -3.16 -5.99
C ILE A 172 1.42 -2.15 -6.07
N MET A 173 1.76 -0.88 -5.84
CA MET A 173 0.92 0.26 -6.21
C MET A 173 1.55 1.00 -7.40
N GLU A 174 0.75 1.78 -8.11
CA GLU A 174 1.16 2.59 -9.27
C GLU A 174 1.84 1.80 -10.41
N PRO A 175 1.39 0.58 -10.75
CA PRO A 175 1.99 -0.18 -11.85
C PRO A 175 1.87 0.54 -13.20
N LEU A 176 0.89 1.44 -13.32
CA LEU A 176 0.68 2.28 -14.51
C LEU A 176 1.05 3.76 -14.28
N LEU A 177 1.65 4.12 -13.16
CA LEU A 177 2.04 5.49 -12.81
C LEU A 177 0.87 6.48 -13.03
N GLY A 178 -0.26 6.26 -12.34
CA GLY A 178 -1.48 7.05 -12.50
C GLY A 178 -2.08 6.99 -13.91
N GLY A 179 -1.81 5.95 -14.68
CA GLY A 179 -2.26 5.77 -16.06
C GLY A 179 -1.28 6.30 -17.14
N ARG A 180 -0.21 7.00 -16.76
CA ARG A 180 0.79 7.56 -17.70
C ARG A 180 1.46 6.47 -18.55
N LEU A 181 1.66 5.27 -18.01
CA LEU A 181 2.25 4.15 -18.72
C LEU A 181 1.27 3.40 -19.63
N SER A 182 0.02 3.84 -19.70
CA SER A 182 -0.95 3.38 -20.68
C SER A 182 -0.89 4.17 -22.00
N ASN A 183 -0.29 5.35 -21.97
CA ASN A 183 -0.15 6.25 -23.11
C ASN A 183 1.29 6.81 -23.13
N VAL A 184 2.19 6.06 -23.74
CA VAL A 184 3.61 6.41 -23.85
C VAL A 184 3.89 7.16 -25.17
N PRO A 185 5.03 7.87 -25.32
CA PRO A 185 5.42 8.52 -26.58
C PRO A 185 5.41 7.56 -27.77
N ASP A 186 5.10 8.08 -28.96
CA ASP A 186 4.91 7.28 -30.19
C ASP A 186 6.11 6.39 -30.53
N ASN A 187 7.34 6.86 -30.32
CA ASN A 187 8.55 6.09 -30.56
C ASN A 187 8.69 4.88 -29.61
N ILE A 188 8.18 4.99 -28.39
CA ILE A 188 8.13 3.87 -27.42
C ILE A 188 6.98 2.94 -27.80
N MET A 189 5.82 3.51 -28.11
CA MET A 189 4.65 2.73 -28.58
C MET A 189 4.98 1.88 -29.79
N ALA A 190 5.67 2.44 -30.79
CA ALA A 190 6.09 1.74 -31.98
C ALA A 190 6.94 0.49 -31.63
N ARG A 191 7.94 0.63 -30.77
CA ARG A 191 8.78 -0.49 -30.32
C ARG A 191 8.00 -1.60 -29.61
N LEU A 192 7.03 -1.21 -28.77
CA LEU A 192 6.18 -2.19 -28.08
C LEU A 192 5.28 -2.94 -29.09
N LYS A 193 4.76 -2.23 -30.09
CA LYS A 193 3.91 -2.78 -31.14
C LYS A 193 4.67 -3.65 -32.15
N GLU A 194 5.91 -3.33 -32.44
CA GLU A 194 6.78 -4.21 -33.23
C GLU A 194 6.94 -5.60 -32.58
N ARG A 195 7.01 -5.64 -31.26
CA ARG A 195 7.18 -6.90 -30.54
C ARG A 195 5.88 -7.70 -30.44
N GLU A 196 4.78 -7.07 -30.08
CA GLU A 196 3.46 -7.69 -29.97
C GLU A 196 2.36 -6.70 -30.42
N PRO A 197 1.99 -6.70 -31.71
CA PRO A 197 1.11 -5.70 -32.31
C PRO A 197 -0.27 -5.58 -31.64
N GLU A 198 -0.82 -6.72 -31.20
CA GLU A 198 -2.18 -6.79 -30.65
C GLU A 198 -2.24 -6.42 -29.15
N ARG A 199 -1.12 -6.31 -28.48
CA ARG A 199 -1.12 -6.02 -27.04
C ARG A 199 -1.29 -4.55 -26.75
N SER A 200 -2.07 -4.24 -25.69
CA SER A 200 -2.16 -2.87 -25.17
C SER A 200 -0.85 -2.43 -24.54
N VAL A 201 -0.55 -1.12 -24.64
CA VAL A 201 0.64 -0.54 -23.98
C VAL A 201 0.64 -0.79 -22.49
N ALA A 202 -0.52 -0.63 -21.82
CA ALA A 202 -0.67 -0.89 -20.39
C ALA A 202 -0.27 -2.32 -19.98
N SER A 203 -0.49 -3.32 -20.85
CA SER A 203 -0.14 -4.71 -20.55
C SER A 203 1.35 -4.94 -20.32
N TRP A 204 2.21 -4.11 -20.91
CA TRP A 204 3.65 -4.20 -20.72
C TRP A 204 4.06 -3.78 -19.30
N ALA A 205 3.43 -2.73 -18.75
CA ALA A 205 3.69 -2.30 -17.38
C ALA A 205 3.24 -3.34 -16.35
N PHE A 206 2.07 -3.96 -16.55
CA PHE A 206 1.61 -5.06 -15.70
C PHE A 206 2.52 -6.29 -15.78
N ARG A 207 2.95 -6.65 -16.98
CA ARG A 207 3.89 -7.78 -17.18
C ARG A 207 5.23 -7.50 -16.53
N TYR A 208 5.73 -6.26 -16.64
CA TYR A 208 6.95 -5.86 -15.96
C TYR A 208 6.84 -6.05 -14.44
N ALA A 209 5.78 -5.52 -13.84
CA ALA A 209 5.53 -5.67 -12.42
C ALA A 209 5.42 -7.16 -12.01
N GLY A 210 4.76 -7.99 -12.81
CA GLY A 210 4.60 -9.43 -12.57
C GLY A 210 5.82 -10.29 -12.90
N THR A 211 6.99 -9.73 -13.27
CA THR A 211 8.23 -10.50 -13.48
C THR A 211 9.01 -10.74 -12.20
N TYR A 212 8.70 -10.01 -11.14
CA TYR A 212 9.40 -10.13 -9.87
C TYR A 212 8.75 -11.25 -9.03
N PRO A 213 9.54 -12.21 -8.51
CA PRO A 213 9.03 -13.14 -7.49
C PRO A 213 8.64 -12.36 -6.22
N ASP A 214 7.76 -12.90 -5.42
CA ASP A 214 7.29 -12.31 -4.15
C ASP A 214 6.48 -10.98 -4.31
N VAL A 215 5.84 -10.81 -5.46
CA VAL A 215 4.93 -9.71 -5.76
C VAL A 215 3.49 -10.24 -5.86
#